data_a7cf1ed0de5b04a0892c9f388754d583
#
_entry.id   a7cf1ed0de5b04a0892c9f388754d583
#
_cell.length_a   1.000
_cell.length_b   1.000
_cell.length_c   1.000
_cell.angle_alpha   90.00
_cell.angle_beta   90.00
_cell.angle_gamma   90.00
#
_symmetry.space_group_name_H-M   'P 1'
#
loop_
_entity.id
_entity.type
_entity.pdbx_description
1 polymer ?
#
loop_
_entity_poly.entity_id
_entity_poly.type
_entity_poly.pdbx_seq_one_letter_code
_entity_poly.pdbx_strand_id
1 'polypeptide(L)'
;MRLLYDASRTEGLRLYAPGDVCKHPGGRTVKAMSVFRESERSYVLCAGGAKEVLLAFRLSWVRDDTGAWDIKSTALVIPKPVDEAGARSWTKGCGYVEPRAESAQRIMDVAAYARPNGEMRVLYSTSRGSVCAVAMREDKRGWRTVSSLAYHTCPTLAVDVLETSSGAWACSGSTDGAVVVWRLDDSASISPTCVIERAHQSGVNALCISRSITEGSFLIVTGGDDQSLRCQEILVDGDRASPSRVAEFGFAHSSAVRSVWSDGARIITTSVDQRVKFWDIVANDDEFALVQRAGVVTQAPEPEAIDILKSTNDADALTFAVAGRGFEIFTASR
;
A
#
# COMPACT_ATOMS: atom_id res chain seq x y z
N MET A 1 7.88 2.18 5.87
CA MET A 1 8.09 1.35 7.08
C MET A 1 6.86 1.54 7.95
N ARG A 2 5.98 0.54 8.06
CA ARG A 2 4.85 0.60 9.00
C ARG A 2 5.37 0.32 10.40
N LEU A 3 5.04 1.21 11.33
CA LEU A 3 5.42 1.07 12.74
C LEU A 3 4.34 0.26 13.48
N LEU A 4 4.75 -0.77 14.20
CA LEU A 4 3.88 -1.47 15.13
C LEU A 4 3.84 -0.67 16.43
N TYR A 5 2.76 0.06 16.64
CA TYR A 5 2.52 0.85 17.84
C TYR A 5 1.22 0.40 18.51
N ASP A 6 1.30 0.04 19.78
CA ASP A 6 0.13 -0.22 20.60
C ASP A 6 -0.12 0.98 21.54
N ALA A 7 -1.09 1.82 21.15
CA ALA A 7 -1.46 3.03 21.90
C ALA A 7 -2.17 2.76 23.23
N SER A 8 -2.54 1.51 23.51
CA SER A 8 -3.25 1.15 24.77
C SER A 8 -2.34 1.06 26.00
N ARG A 9 -1.04 1.34 25.88
CA ARG A 9 -0.06 1.14 26.95
C ARG A 9 0.77 2.38 27.22
N THR A 10 0.55 2.92 28.39
CA THR A 10 1.30 4.06 28.96
C THR A 10 2.64 3.67 29.60
N GLU A 11 3.01 2.39 29.62
CA GLU A 11 4.25 1.92 30.24
C GLU A 11 5.26 1.45 29.18
N GLY A 12 6.30 2.27 28.99
CA GLY A 12 7.58 1.87 28.41
C GLY A 12 7.57 1.41 26.95
N LEU A 13 7.52 2.37 26.02
CA LEU A 13 7.68 2.10 24.59
C LEU A 13 9.08 1.55 24.30
N ARG A 14 9.21 0.24 24.07
CA ARG A 14 10.40 -0.30 23.41
C ARG A 14 10.14 -0.31 21.91
N LEU A 15 10.78 0.62 21.19
CA LEU A 15 10.85 0.61 19.73
C LEU A 15 11.76 -0.54 19.30
N TYR A 16 11.16 -1.61 18.80
CA TYR A 16 11.93 -2.66 18.12
C TYR A 16 12.17 -2.21 16.68
N ALA A 17 13.44 -1.99 16.34
CA ALA A 17 13.80 -1.78 14.95
C ALA A 17 13.47 -3.07 14.16
N PRO A 18 12.73 -2.98 13.03
CA PRO A 18 12.39 -4.14 12.22
C PRO A 18 13.61 -4.98 11.79
N GLY A 19 14.81 -4.39 11.76
CA GLY A 19 16.06 -5.06 11.45
C GLY A 19 16.48 -6.14 12.44
N ASP A 20 16.06 -6.05 13.70
CA ASP A 20 16.41 -7.05 14.71
C ASP A 20 15.41 -8.21 14.74
N VAL A 21 14.17 -7.96 14.38
CA VAL A 21 13.07 -8.93 14.37
C VAL A 21 12.95 -9.64 13.02
N CYS A 22 13.21 -8.91 11.93
CA CYS A 22 13.01 -9.37 10.55
C CYS A 22 14.26 -9.12 9.70
N LYS A 23 15.34 -9.90 9.93
CA LYS A 23 16.49 -9.86 9.01
C LYS A 23 16.12 -10.51 7.69
N HIS A 24 16.14 -9.73 6.60
CA HIS A 24 16.01 -10.29 5.27
C HIS A 24 17.15 -11.30 5.02
N PRO A 25 16.87 -12.55 4.61
CA PRO A 25 17.93 -13.49 4.26
C PRO A 25 18.85 -12.88 3.19
N GLY A 26 20.12 -12.65 3.55
CA GLY A 26 21.10 -12.05 2.65
C GLY A 26 21.33 -10.54 2.81
N GLY A 27 20.86 -9.90 3.89
CA GLY A 27 21.19 -8.50 4.24
C GLY A 27 20.66 -7.46 3.26
N ARG A 28 19.48 -7.68 2.66
CA ARG A 28 18.94 -6.86 1.56
C ARG A 28 17.89 -5.88 2.01
N THR A 29 17.73 -4.81 1.22
CA THR A 29 16.80 -3.72 1.46
C THR A 29 15.35 -4.20 1.35
N VAL A 30 14.55 -3.98 2.38
CA VAL A 30 13.09 -4.05 2.34
C VAL A 30 12.59 -2.76 1.71
N LYS A 31 11.71 -2.85 0.71
CA LYS A 31 11.14 -1.70 0.02
C LYS A 31 9.73 -1.39 0.48
N ALA A 32 8.92 -2.43 0.70
CA ALA A 32 7.54 -2.30 1.10
C ALA A 32 7.18 -3.25 2.23
N MET A 33 6.29 -2.84 3.10
CA MET A 33 5.77 -3.64 4.20
C MET A 33 4.28 -3.39 4.39
N SER A 34 3.56 -4.46 4.76
CA SER A 34 2.18 -4.36 5.20
C SER A 34 1.99 -5.18 6.46
N VAL A 35 1.20 -4.66 7.39
CA VAL A 35 0.90 -5.32 8.65
C VAL A 35 -0.58 -5.60 8.72
N PHE A 36 -0.92 -6.83 9.09
CA PHE A 36 -2.28 -7.28 9.31
C PHE A 36 -2.46 -7.72 10.75
N ARG A 37 -3.53 -7.28 11.42
CA ARG A 37 -3.88 -7.72 12.76
C ARG A 37 -4.62 -9.05 12.69
N GLU A 38 -4.00 -10.13 13.18
CA GLU A 38 -4.60 -11.46 13.24
C GLU A 38 -5.48 -11.65 14.50
N SER A 39 -5.05 -11.07 15.62
CA SER A 39 -5.76 -11.07 16.90
C SER A 39 -5.34 -9.89 17.78
N GLU A 40 -5.84 -9.79 19.02
CA GLU A 40 -5.43 -8.74 19.96
C GLU A 40 -3.92 -8.69 20.23
N ARG A 41 -3.24 -9.84 20.14
CA ARG A 41 -1.82 -9.99 20.47
C ARG A 41 -0.98 -10.60 19.36
N SER A 42 -1.54 -10.73 18.16
CA SER A 42 -0.85 -11.32 17.02
C SER A 42 -1.05 -10.50 15.77
N TYR A 43 0.06 -10.25 15.07
CA TYR A 43 0.09 -9.54 13.81
C TYR A 43 0.89 -10.33 12.79
N VAL A 44 0.52 -10.22 11.54
CA VAL A 44 1.32 -10.74 10.43
C VAL A 44 1.94 -9.57 9.70
N LEU A 45 3.26 -9.55 9.66
CA LEU A 45 4.06 -8.59 8.91
C LEU A 45 4.46 -9.23 7.60
N CYS A 46 4.09 -8.62 6.48
CA CYS A 46 4.54 -8.98 5.15
C CYS A 46 5.51 -7.92 4.64
N ALA A 47 6.64 -8.34 4.10
CA ALA A 47 7.69 -7.45 3.63
C ALA A 47 8.26 -7.94 2.30
N GLY A 48 8.52 -7.03 1.38
CA GLY A 48 9.10 -7.29 0.08
C GLY A 48 10.18 -6.29 -0.31
N GLY A 49 11.03 -6.65 -1.26
CA GLY A 49 12.09 -5.75 -1.73
C GLY A 49 12.98 -6.38 -2.78
N ALA A 50 14.30 -6.17 -2.64
CA ALA A 50 15.27 -6.71 -3.59
C ALA A 50 15.27 -8.25 -3.58
N LYS A 51 15.13 -8.84 -4.77
CA LYS A 51 14.97 -10.28 -5.06
C LYS A 51 13.62 -10.89 -4.61
N GLU A 52 12.78 -11.17 -5.54
CA GLU A 52 11.63 -12.09 -5.67
C GLU A 52 11.06 -12.78 -4.39
N VAL A 53 11.43 -12.32 -3.20
CA VAL A 53 11.05 -12.95 -1.95
C VAL A 53 10.11 -12.03 -1.19
N LEU A 54 8.85 -12.43 -1.15
CA LEU A 54 7.90 -11.91 -0.19
C LEU A 54 8.14 -12.67 1.12
N LEU A 55 8.43 -11.94 2.17
CA LEU A 55 8.63 -12.47 3.52
C LEU A 55 7.37 -12.24 4.33
N ALA A 56 7.00 -13.20 5.15
CA ALA A 56 5.96 -13.00 6.15
C ALA A 56 6.42 -13.53 7.51
N PHE A 57 6.06 -12.78 8.54
CA PHE A 57 6.36 -13.12 9.92
C PHE A 57 5.11 -12.93 10.75
N ARG A 58 4.78 -13.93 11.59
CA ARG A 58 3.82 -13.74 12.66
C ARG A 58 4.55 -13.14 13.86
N LEU A 59 4.09 -12.01 14.33
CA LEU A 59 4.59 -11.31 15.51
C LEU A 59 3.56 -11.48 16.62
N SER A 60 3.96 -12.04 17.75
CA SER A 60 3.07 -12.29 18.89
C SER A 60 3.62 -11.63 20.14
N TRP A 61 2.78 -10.87 20.82
CA TRP A 61 3.08 -10.32 22.14
C TRP A 61 2.89 -11.39 23.20
N VAL A 62 3.94 -11.72 23.91
CA VAL A 62 3.95 -12.70 25.00
C VAL A 62 4.48 -12.05 26.27
N ARG A 63 4.05 -12.50 27.43
CA ARG A 63 4.69 -12.14 28.69
C ARG A 63 5.84 -13.10 28.93
N ASP A 64 7.00 -12.56 29.32
CA ASP A 64 8.12 -13.37 29.80
C ASP A 64 7.90 -13.81 31.26
N ASP A 65 8.84 -14.57 31.80
CA ASP A 65 8.80 -15.09 33.17
C ASP A 65 8.85 -13.99 34.24
N THR A 66 9.28 -12.78 33.88
CA THR A 66 9.29 -11.59 34.76
C THR A 66 8.02 -10.80 34.69
N GLY A 67 7.07 -11.18 33.82
CA GLY A 67 5.84 -10.45 33.53
C GLY A 67 6.01 -9.28 32.56
N ALA A 68 7.23 -9.05 32.04
CA ALA A 68 7.48 -8.07 31.00
C ALA A 68 6.96 -8.58 29.64
N TRP A 69 6.63 -7.63 28.75
CA TRP A 69 6.17 -7.97 27.42
C TRP A 69 7.34 -8.16 26.47
N ASP A 70 7.29 -9.24 25.71
CA ASP A 70 8.26 -9.58 24.66
C ASP A 70 7.54 -9.85 23.35
N ILE A 71 8.23 -9.69 22.21
CA ILE A 71 7.72 -9.98 20.87
C ILE A 71 8.40 -11.23 20.35
N LYS A 72 7.64 -12.29 20.16
CA LYS A 72 8.10 -13.49 19.45
C LYS A 72 7.77 -13.39 17.98
N SER A 73 8.75 -13.67 17.11
CA SER A 73 8.57 -13.73 15.66
C SER A 73 8.65 -15.17 15.16
N THR A 74 7.75 -15.54 14.26
CA THR A 74 7.76 -16.83 13.56
C THR A 74 7.68 -16.58 12.07
N ALA A 75 8.67 -17.08 11.31
CA ALA A 75 8.64 -16.96 9.86
C ALA A 75 7.53 -17.84 9.26
N LEU A 76 6.81 -17.28 8.28
CA LEU A 76 5.78 -17.95 7.50
C LEU A 76 6.30 -18.16 6.08
N VAL A 77 6.15 -19.35 5.53
CA VAL A 77 6.63 -19.67 4.18
C VAL A 77 5.65 -19.13 3.14
N ILE A 78 6.11 -18.23 2.29
CA ILE A 78 5.35 -17.74 1.12
C ILE A 78 5.88 -18.46 -0.13
N PRO A 79 5.01 -18.99 -1.00
CA PRO A 79 5.43 -19.59 -2.24
C PRO A 79 6.08 -18.52 -3.13
N LYS A 80 7.11 -18.94 -3.88
CA LYS A 80 7.66 -18.06 -4.92
C LYS A 80 6.57 -17.80 -5.96
N PRO A 81 6.51 -16.57 -6.55
CA PRO A 81 5.65 -16.32 -7.69
C PRO A 81 5.93 -17.37 -8.77
N VAL A 82 4.91 -18.04 -9.24
CA VAL A 82 5.04 -18.92 -10.38
C VAL A 82 4.97 -18.02 -11.61
N ASP A 83 6.08 -17.89 -12.35
CA ASP A 83 6.12 -17.24 -13.65
C ASP A 83 5.38 -18.12 -14.68
N GLU A 84 4.06 -18.22 -14.61
CA GLU A 84 3.24 -18.90 -15.61
C GLU A 84 2.99 -18.04 -16.86
N ALA A 85 3.19 -16.75 -16.78
CA ALA A 85 3.20 -15.91 -17.96
C ALA A 85 4.61 -15.86 -18.51
N GLY A 86 4.88 -16.67 -19.51
CA GLY A 86 6.11 -16.58 -20.30
C GLY A 86 6.43 -15.13 -20.59
N ALA A 87 7.66 -14.72 -20.29
CA ALA A 87 8.18 -13.39 -20.42
C ALA A 87 7.58 -12.67 -21.64
N ARG A 88 6.58 -11.82 -21.42
CA ARG A 88 6.13 -10.90 -22.47
C ARG A 88 7.27 -9.90 -22.66
N SER A 89 7.96 -10.07 -23.81
CA SER A 89 8.98 -9.14 -24.25
C SER A 89 8.37 -7.74 -24.26
N TRP A 90 9.03 -6.81 -23.63
CA TRP A 90 8.72 -5.40 -23.68
C TRP A 90 8.62 -4.92 -25.11
N THR A 91 7.46 -4.43 -25.52
CA THR A 91 7.28 -3.92 -26.87
C THR A 91 8.00 -2.59 -27.02
N LYS A 92 8.64 -2.43 -28.18
CA LYS A 92 9.36 -1.25 -28.65
C LYS A 92 8.61 0.06 -28.32
N GLY A 93 9.10 0.79 -27.38
CA GLY A 93 8.56 2.12 -27.03
C GLY A 93 9.31 2.79 -25.88
N CYS A 94 9.79 2.02 -24.93
CA CYS A 94 10.43 2.57 -23.72
C CYS A 94 11.96 2.57 -23.75
N GLY A 95 12.60 2.27 -24.86
CA GLY A 95 14.06 2.26 -24.96
C GLY A 95 14.79 1.23 -24.09
N TYR A 96 14.11 0.20 -23.65
CA TYR A 96 14.66 -0.78 -22.73
C TYR A 96 15.36 -1.91 -23.49
N VAL A 97 16.59 -2.20 -23.09
CA VAL A 97 17.33 -3.40 -23.47
C VAL A 97 16.65 -4.61 -22.83
N GLU A 98 16.45 -5.69 -23.59
CA GLU A 98 15.90 -6.94 -23.07
C GLU A 98 16.51 -7.29 -21.71
N PRO A 99 15.70 -7.49 -20.64
CA PRO A 99 16.26 -7.93 -19.38
C PRO A 99 16.92 -9.29 -19.63
N ARG A 100 18.19 -9.43 -19.29
CA ARG A 100 18.83 -10.75 -19.23
C ARG A 100 17.92 -11.65 -18.40
N ALA A 101 17.71 -12.87 -18.85
CA ALA A 101 16.81 -13.87 -18.24
C ALA A 101 17.03 -14.14 -16.73
N GLU A 102 18.04 -13.55 -16.15
CA GLU A 102 18.48 -13.70 -14.74
C GLU A 102 18.30 -12.43 -13.88
N SER A 103 17.72 -11.33 -14.39
CA SER A 103 17.49 -10.18 -13.53
C SER A 103 16.36 -10.50 -12.54
N ALA A 104 16.74 -10.67 -11.28
CA ALA A 104 15.81 -10.96 -10.20
C ALA A 104 14.67 -9.92 -10.15
N GLN A 105 13.45 -10.36 -10.25
CA GLN A 105 12.23 -9.58 -10.07
C GLN A 105 12.26 -8.95 -8.66
N ARG A 106 11.87 -7.68 -8.55
CA ARG A 106 11.78 -6.99 -7.25
C ARG A 106 10.32 -6.84 -6.87
N ILE A 107 10.03 -7.02 -5.59
CA ILE A 107 8.73 -6.62 -5.04
C ILE A 107 8.79 -5.12 -4.80
N MET A 108 7.81 -4.42 -5.35
CA MET A 108 7.75 -2.96 -5.34
C MET A 108 6.85 -2.45 -4.25
N ASP A 109 5.70 -3.09 -4.04
CA ASP A 109 4.73 -2.74 -2.99
C ASP A 109 3.95 -3.96 -2.51
N VAL A 110 3.36 -3.86 -1.31
CA VAL A 110 2.64 -4.94 -0.62
C VAL A 110 1.43 -4.39 0.12
N ALA A 111 0.26 -4.97 -0.13
CA ALA A 111 -0.97 -4.68 0.60
C ALA A 111 -1.57 -5.96 1.19
N ALA A 112 -1.82 -5.97 2.51
CA ALA A 112 -2.45 -7.08 3.20
C ALA A 112 -3.89 -6.73 3.55
N TYR A 113 -4.81 -7.67 3.35
CA TYR A 113 -6.23 -7.50 3.63
C TYR A 113 -6.86 -8.81 4.11
N ALA A 114 -8.03 -8.73 4.75
CA ALA A 114 -8.82 -9.88 5.14
C ALA A 114 -10.10 -9.96 4.32
N ARG A 115 -10.47 -11.15 3.91
CA ARG A 115 -11.77 -11.44 3.35
C ARG A 115 -12.85 -11.49 4.46
N PRO A 116 -14.13 -11.31 4.14
CA PRO A 116 -15.22 -11.42 5.11
C PRO A 116 -15.26 -12.75 5.89
N ASN A 117 -14.75 -13.83 5.28
CA ASN A 117 -14.60 -15.14 5.93
C ASN A 117 -13.39 -15.25 6.87
N GLY A 118 -12.62 -14.15 7.04
CA GLY A 118 -11.42 -14.09 7.87
C GLY A 118 -10.15 -14.64 7.20
N GLU A 119 -10.21 -15.07 5.93
CA GLU A 119 -9.01 -15.47 5.19
C GLU A 119 -8.13 -14.26 4.95
N MET A 120 -6.88 -14.34 5.40
CA MET A 120 -5.89 -13.30 5.16
C MET A 120 -5.27 -13.45 3.79
N ARG A 121 -5.20 -12.36 3.04
CA ARG A 121 -4.60 -12.27 1.72
C ARG A 121 -3.58 -11.15 1.65
N VAL A 122 -2.63 -11.31 0.74
CA VAL A 122 -1.61 -10.31 0.43
C VAL A 122 -1.56 -10.12 -1.06
N LEU A 123 -1.68 -8.86 -1.48
CA LEU A 123 -1.43 -8.42 -2.83
C LEU A 123 -0.03 -7.82 -2.88
N TYR A 124 0.75 -8.12 -3.89
CA TYR A 124 2.06 -7.50 -4.10
C TYR A 124 2.32 -7.21 -5.57
N SER A 125 3.01 -6.13 -5.81
CA SER A 125 3.43 -5.69 -7.13
C SER A 125 4.90 -5.94 -7.37
N THR A 126 5.29 -5.98 -8.64
CA THR A 126 6.64 -6.36 -9.04
C THR A 126 7.24 -5.39 -10.05
N SER A 127 8.57 -5.41 -10.15
CA SER A 127 9.32 -4.64 -11.14
C SER A 127 9.12 -5.11 -12.58
N ARG A 128 8.39 -6.20 -12.81
CA ARG A 128 8.02 -6.71 -14.16
C ARG A 128 6.59 -6.36 -14.56
N GLY A 129 5.89 -5.56 -13.75
CA GLY A 129 4.52 -5.18 -14.03
C GLY A 129 3.46 -6.18 -13.55
N SER A 130 3.87 -7.31 -12.95
CA SER A 130 2.91 -8.26 -12.39
C SER A 130 2.39 -7.79 -11.06
N VAL A 131 1.10 -8.04 -10.82
CA VAL A 131 0.45 -7.94 -9.51
C VAL A 131 -0.05 -9.34 -9.15
N CYS A 132 0.33 -9.84 -7.99
CA CYS A 132 0.01 -11.20 -7.57
C CYS A 132 -0.70 -11.21 -6.23
N ALA A 133 -1.67 -12.12 -6.06
CA ALA A 133 -2.37 -12.35 -4.83
C ALA A 133 -2.00 -13.72 -4.24
N VAL A 134 -1.68 -13.73 -2.95
CA VAL A 134 -1.48 -14.95 -2.16
C VAL A 134 -2.42 -14.95 -0.96
N ALA A 135 -2.88 -16.14 -0.57
CA ALA A 135 -3.73 -16.31 0.59
C ALA A 135 -3.03 -17.17 1.65
N MET A 136 -3.28 -16.88 2.91
CA MET A 136 -2.84 -17.74 4.00
C MET A 136 -3.58 -19.08 3.93
N ARG A 137 -2.86 -20.18 4.13
CA ARG A 137 -3.45 -21.51 4.19
C ARG A 137 -4.27 -21.67 5.48
N GLU A 138 -5.26 -22.55 5.44
CA GLU A 138 -6.14 -22.83 6.58
C GLU A 138 -5.38 -23.27 7.84
N ASP A 139 -4.26 -24.01 7.66
CA ASP A 139 -3.38 -24.42 8.77
C ASP A 139 -2.55 -23.25 9.37
N LYS A 140 -2.66 -22.04 8.79
CA LYS A 140 -1.92 -20.83 9.18
C LYS A 140 -0.40 -20.97 9.21
N ARG A 141 0.15 -22.00 8.54
CA ARG A 141 1.61 -22.28 8.51
C ARG A 141 2.28 -21.86 7.22
N GLY A 142 1.50 -21.48 6.21
CA GLY A 142 2.05 -21.08 4.92
C GLY A 142 1.02 -20.38 4.05
N TRP A 143 1.39 -20.14 2.80
CA TRP A 143 0.62 -19.40 1.82
C TRP A 143 0.39 -20.23 0.57
N ARG A 144 -0.67 -19.89 -0.16
CA ARG A 144 -0.94 -20.41 -1.51
C ARG A 144 -1.08 -19.24 -2.47
N THR A 145 -0.67 -19.42 -3.71
CA THR A 145 -0.99 -18.48 -4.80
C THR A 145 -2.49 -18.54 -5.08
N VAL A 146 -3.11 -17.38 -5.23
CA VAL A 146 -4.54 -17.26 -5.54
C VAL A 146 -4.70 -16.79 -6.97
N SER A 147 -4.17 -15.61 -7.31
CA SER A 147 -4.44 -14.96 -8.57
C SER A 147 -3.21 -14.22 -9.09
N SER A 148 -3.15 -14.08 -10.42
CA SER A 148 -2.27 -13.15 -11.10
C SER A 148 -3.09 -12.11 -11.85
N LEU A 149 -2.75 -10.84 -11.66
CA LEU A 149 -3.41 -9.69 -12.28
C LEU A 149 -2.46 -9.14 -13.34
N ALA A 150 -2.78 -9.39 -14.61
CA ALA A 150 -1.88 -9.10 -15.71
C ALA A 150 -2.43 -7.96 -16.59
N TYR A 151 -1.81 -6.80 -16.50
CA TYR A 151 -2.08 -5.66 -17.37
C TYR A 151 -0.82 -4.85 -17.65
N HIS A 152 -0.15 -4.36 -16.57
CA HIS A 152 1.00 -3.50 -16.73
C HIS A 152 2.15 -4.20 -17.45
N THR A 153 2.75 -3.49 -18.38
CA THR A 153 3.98 -3.91 -19.08
C THR A 153 5.24 -3.23 -18.50
N CYS A 154 5.03 -2.24 -17.63
CA CYS A 154 6.04 -1.48 -16.90
C CYS A 154 6.02 -1.84 -15.41
N PRO A 155 7.11 -1.55 -14.66
CA PRO A 155 7.14 -1.77 -13.23
C PRO A 155 5.91 -1.19 -12.51
N THR A 156 5.20 -2.02 -11.77
CA THR A 156 4.07 -1.59 -10.93
C THR A 156 4.63 -1.15 -9.59
N LEU A 157 4.49 0.13 -9.28
CA LEU A 157 5.16 0.77 -8.14
C LEU A 157 4.33 0.74 -6.86
N ALA A 158 3.00 0.79 -6.98
CA ALA A 158 2.08 0.89 -5.86
C ALA A 158 0.89 -0.04 -6.05
N VAL A 159 0.40 -0.62 -4.97
CA VAL A 159 -0.84 -1.40 -4.90
C VAL A 159 -1.55 -1.12 -3.59
N ASP A 160 -2.88 -1.11 -3.63
CA ASP A 160 -3.71 -1.06 -2.43
C ASP A 160 -5.03 -1.80 -2.64
N VAL A 161 -5.71 -2.16 -1.54
CA VAL A 161 -6.92 -2.98 -1.56
C VAL A 161 -7.97 -2.40 -0.63
N LEU A 162 -9.21 -2.37 -1.12
CA LEU A 162 -10.39 -2.02 -0.35
C LEU A 162 -11.36 -3.19 -0.29
N GLU A 163 -11.65 -3.68 0.91
CA GLU A 163 -12.71 -4.65 1.14
C GLU A 163 -14.02 -3.91 1.36
N THR A 164 -15.04 -4.27 0.58
CA THR A 164 -16.40 -3.73 0.66
C THR A 164 -17.40 -4.86 0.97
N SER A 165 -18.63 -4.52 1.26
CA SER A 165 -19.70 -5.51 1.44
C SER A 165 -19.98 -6.31 0.16
N SER A 166 -19.71 -5.72 -1.02
CA SER A 166 -19.86 -6.37 -2.33
C SER A 166 -18.60 -7.13 -2.78
N GLY A 167 -17.51 -7.11 -1.98
CA GLY A 167 -16.25 -7.83 -2.21
C GLY A 167 -15.03 -6.90 -2.28
N ALA A 168 -13.89 -7.44 -2.67
CA ALA A 168 -12.63 -6.73 -2.65
C ALA A 168 -12.31 -6.06 -3.99
N TRP A 169 -11.84 -4.83 -3.92
CA TRP A 169 -11.32 -4.05 -5.04
C TRP A 169 -9.85 -3.74 -4.82
N ALA A 170 -9.05 -3.91 -5.84
CA ALA A 170 -7.64 -3.53 -5.80
C ALA A 170 -7.36 -2.45 -6.83
N CYS A 171 -6.36 -1.63 -6.54
CA CYS A 171 -5.81 -0.69 -7.50
C CYS A 171 -4.30 -0.87 -7.60
N SER A 172 -3.76 -0.66 -8.78
CA SER A 172 -2.33 -0.70 -9.04
C SER A 172 -1.89 0.49 -9.89
N GLY A 173 -0.73 1.05 -9.55
CA GLY A 173 -0.11 2.17 -10.26
C GLY A 173 1.25 1.79 -10.83
N SER A 174 1.58 2.24 -12.04
CA SER A 174 2.77 1.85 -12.77
C SER A 174 3.64 3.05 -13.15
N THR A 175 4.88 2.76 -13.59
CA THR A 175 5.84 3.77 -14.05
C THR A 175 5.42 4.50 -15.32
N ASP A 176 4.48 3.97 -16.09
CA ASP A 176 3.89 4.62 -17.27
C ASP A 176 2.80 5.63 -16.95
N GLY A 177 2.49 5.84 -15.65
CA GLY A 177 1.46 6.75 -15.20
C GLY A 177 0.05 6.16 -15.23
N ALA A 178 -0.12 4.90 -15.60
CA ALA A 178 -1.41 4.24 -15.62
C ALA A 178 -1.84 3.75 -14.22
N VAL A 179 -3.13 3.83 -13.95
CA VAL A 179 -3.79 3.23 -12.78
C VAL A 179 -4.82 2.22 -13.25
N VAL A 180 -4.78 1.03 -12.67
CA VAL A 180 -5.67 -0.07 -13.03
C VAL A 180 -6.49 -0.49 -11.83
N VAL A 181 -7.78 -0.72 -12.06
CA VAL A 181 -8.74 -1.20 -11.06
C VAL A 181 -9.07 -2.66 -11.35
N TRP A 182 -9.08 -3.45 -10.30
CA TRP A 182 -9.29 -4.89 -10.34
C TRP A 182 -10.42 -5.28 -9.40
N ARG A 183 -11.31 -6.17 -9.87
CA ARG A 183 -12.24 -6.88 -9.00
C ARG A 183 -11.55 -8.17 -8.55
N LEU A 184 -11.29 -8.29 -7.26
CA LEU A 184 -10.63 -9.47 -6.70
C LEU A 184 -11.65 -10.59 -6.47
N ASP A 185 -11.44 -11.70 -7.12
CA ASP A 185 -12.15 -12.96 -6.93
C ASP A 185 -11.17 -14.12 -6.71
N ASP A 186 -11.61 -15.36 -6.81
CA ASP A 186 -10.78 -16.54 -6.62
C ASP A 186 -10.27 -17.13 -7.94
N SER A 187 -10.43 -16.40 -9.05
CA SER A 187 -9.91 -16.80 -10.35
C SER A 187 -8.38 -16.78 -10.38
N ALA A 188 -7.78 -17.74 -11.06
CA ALA A 188 -6.32 -17.82 -11.20
C ALA A 188 -5.75 -16.62 -11.99
N SER A 189 -6.53 -16.07 -12.92
CA SER A 189 -6.16 -14.87 -13.68
C SER A 189 -7.32 -13.89 -13.68
N ILE A 190 -7.04 -12.67 -13.28
CA ILE A 190 -8.02 -11.58 -13.16
C ILE A 190 -7.71 -10.54 -14.23
N SER A 191 -8.73 -10.16 -15.01
CA SER A 191 -8.65 -9.06 -15.96
C SER A 191 -8.97 -7.72 -15.29
N PRO A 192 -8.44 -6.60 -15.81
CA PRO A 192 -8.78 -5.28 -15.30
C PRO A 192 -10.27 -5.00 -15.50
N THR A 193 -10.88 -4.38 -14.49
CA THR A 193 -12.26 -3.89 -14.56
C THR A 193 -12.32 -2.48 -15.16
N CYS A 194 -11.32 -1.66 -14.82
CA CYS A 194 -11.18 -0.29 -15.32
C CYS A 194 -9.71 0.06 -15.45
N VAL A 195 -9.37 0.84 -16.47
CA VAL A 195 -8.03 1.37 -16.71
C VAL A 195 -8.10 2.87 -16.86
N ILE A 196 -7.31 3.59 -16.09
CA ILE A 196 -7.12 5.02 -16.20
C ILE A 196 -5.72 5.23 -16.81
N GLU A 197 -5.70 5.33 -18.13
CA GLU A 197 -4.47 5.65 -18.84
C GLU A 197 -4.05 7.09 -18.55
N ARG A 198 -2.75 7.30 -18.33
CA ARG A 198 -2.20 8.64 -18.06
C ARG A 198 -2.88 9.35 -16.87
N ALA A 199 -3.11 8.61 -15.79
CA ALA A 199 -3.52 9.22 -14.53
C ALA A 199 -2.46 10.22 -14.03
N HIS A 200 -1.19 9.96 -14.34
CA HIS A 200 -0.06 10.84 -14.13
C HIS A 200 0.79 10.94 -15.42
N GLN A 201 1.56 12.02 -15.55
CA GLN A 201 2.49 12.21 -16.67
C GLN A 201 3.75 11.34 -16.52
N SER A 202 4.00 10.80 -15.34
CA SER A 202 5.14 9.96 -14.95
C SER A 202 4.69 8.87 -13.99
N GLY A 203 5.65 8.18 -13.35
CA GLY A 203 5.34 7.06 -12.46
C GLY A 203 4.39 7.39 -11.32
N VAL A 204 3.44 6.49 -11.06
CA VAL A 204 2.54 6.52 -9.91
C VAL A 204 3.27 5.89 -8.73
N ASN A 205 3.83 6.71 -7.84
CA ASN A 205 4.64 6.23 -6.71
C ASN A 205 3.85 5.92 -5.46
N ALA A 206 2.71 6.59 -5.31
CA ALA A 206 1.86 6.47 -4.14
C ALA A 206 0.41 6.24 -4.57
N LEU A 207 -0.27 5.35 -3.88
CA LEU A 207 -1.66 5.01 -4.15
C LEU A 207 -2.34 4.63 -2.86
N CYS A 208 -3.57 5.12 -2.67
CA CYS A 208 -4.45 4.75 -1.59
C CYS A 208 -5.87 4.61 -2.13
N ILE A 209 -6.55 3.53 -1.75
CA ILE A 209 -7.96 3.33 -2.06
C ILE A 209 -8.77 3.48 -0.78
N SER A 210 -9.83 4.28 -0.81
CA SER A 210 -10.67 4.58 0.34
C SER A 210 -12.16 4.56 -0.01
N ARG A 211 -13.01 4.40 1.00
CA ARG A 211 -14.45 4.51 0.81
C ARG A 211 -14.80 5.94 0.42
N SER A 212 -15.71 6.10 -0.54
CA SER A 212 -16.30 7.39 -0.85
C SER A 212 -17.46 7.70 0.11
N ILE A 213 -17.78 8.97 0.27
CA ILE A 213 -19.02 9.41 0.90
C ILE A 213 -20.24 9.14 -0.01
N THR A 214 -20.02 9.01 -1.31
CA THR A 214 -21.05 8.65 -2.30
C THR A 214 -21.28 7.14 -2.27
N GLU A 215 -22.50 6.72 -2.00
CA GLU A 215 -22.87 5.30 -2.00
C GLU A 215 -22.62 4.67 -3.37
N GLY A 216 -22.17 3.41 -3.37
CA GLY A 216 -21.85 2.70 -4.62
C GLY A 216 -20.57 3.18 -5.30
N SER A 217 -19.72 3.92 -4.60
CA SER A 217 -18.44 4.36 -5.14
C SER A 217 -17.28 4.21 -4.14
N PHE A 218 -16.07 4.33 -4.65
CA PHE A 218 -14.85 4.46 -3.86
C PHE A 218 -13.89 5.47 -4.50
N LEU A 219 -12.91 5.91 -3.74
CA LEU A 219 -11.91 6.89 -4.16
C LEU A 219 -10.56 6.22 -4.34
N ILE A 220 -9.85 6.60 -5.39
CA ILE A 220 -8.45 6.30 -5.60
C ILE A 220 -7.69 7.61 -5.51
N VAL A 221 -6.80 7.72 -4.53
CA VAL A 221 -5.91 8.86 -4.40
C VAL A 221 -4.51 8.44 -4.82
N THR A 222 -3.92 9.16 -5.76
CA THR A 222 -2.60 8.85 -6.32
C THR A 222 -1.68 10.05 -6.32
N GLY A 223 -0.39 9.77 -6.12
CA GLY A 223 0.68 10.75 -6.23
C GLY A 223 1.79 10.23 -7.13
N GLY A 224 2.36 11.11 -7.94
CA GLY A 224 3.32 10.75 -8.98
C GLY A 224 4.68 11.43 -8.88
N ASP A 225 5.59 10.99 -9.73
CA ASP A 225 6.86 11.67 -9.99
C ASP A 225 6.66 13.05 -10.65
N ASP A 226 5.50 13.29 -11.26
CA ASP A 226 5.09 14.57 -11.85
C ASP A 226 4.66 15.62 -10.81
N GLN A 227 4.85 15.33 -9.52
CA GLN A 227 4.55 16.23 -8.39
C GLN A 227 3.05 16.46 -8.16
N SER A 228 2.19 15.81 -8.94
CA SER A 228 0.74 15.99 -8.85
C SER A 228 0.11 15.06 -7.82
N LEU A 229 -1.04 15.49 -7.30
CA LEU A 229 -1.97 14.70 -6.50
C LEU A 229 -3.28 14.60 -7.26
N ARG A 230 -3.78 13.38 -7.41
CA ARG A 230 -5.04 13.10 -8.09
C ARG A 230 -5.97 12.29 -7.19
N CYS A 231 -7.23 12.67 -7.14
CA CYS A 231 -8.32 11.92 -6.53
C CYS A 231 -9.33 11.56 -7.62
N GLN A 232 -9.53 10.27 -7.83
CA GLN A 232 -10.47 9.74 -8.81
C GLN A 232 -11.59 9.00 -8.11
N GLU A 233 -12.82 9.38 -8.35
CA GLU A 233 -13.98 8.62 -7.93
C GLU A 233 -14.26 7.50 -8.93
N ILE A 234 -14.56 6.32 -8.42
CA ILE A 234 -14.91 5.13 -9.18
C ILE A 234 -16.30 4.69 -8.79
N LEU A 235 -17.21 4.67 -9.74
CA LEU A 235 -18.54 4.11 -9.56
C LEU A 235 -18.50 2.60 -9.73
N VAL A 236 -19.26 1.91 -8.88
CA VAL A 236 -19.36 0.45 -8.87
C VAL A 236 -20.79 0.05 -9.18
N ASP A 237 -20.95 -0.80 -10.21
CA ASP A 237 -22.20 -1.43 -10.58
C ASP A 237 -21.99 -2.95 -10.71
N GLY A 238 -22.34 -3.68 -9.65
CA GLY A 238 -22.04 -5.11 -9.55
C GLY A 238 -20.53 -5.38 -9.57
N ASP A 239 -20.08 -6.10 -10.59
CA ASP A 239 -18.66 -6.42 -10.80
C ASP A 239 -17.94 -5.43 -11.74
N ARG A 240 -18.62 -4.39 -12.17
CA ARG A 240 -18.06 -3.36 -13.04
C ARG A 240 -17.64 -2.14 -12.25
N ALA A 241 -16.56 -1.52 -12.70
CA ALA A 241 -16.08 -0.25 -12.18
C ALA A 241 -15.87 0.72 -13.34
N SER A 242 -16.24 1.97 -13.14
CA SER A 242 -16.03 3.03 -14.14
C SER A 242 -15.58 4.33 -13.47
N PRO A 243 -14.64 5.08 -14.09
CA PRO A 243 -14.24 6.37 -13.58
C PRO A 243 -15.40 7.37 -13.70
N SER A 244 -15.59 8.17 -12.65
CA SER A 244 -16.57 9.23 -12.59
C SER A 244 -15.86 10.58 -12.45
N ARG A 245 -16.01 11.24 -11.30
CA ARG A 245 -15.42 12.55 -11.04
C ARG A 245 -13.92 12.45 -10.75
N VAL A 246 -13.19 13.48 -11.15
CA VAL A 246 -11.76 13.60 -10.88
C VAL A 246 -11.42 14.98 -10.34
N ALA A 247 -10.57 15.01 -9.33
CA ALA A 247 -9.94 16.22 -8.82
C ALA A 247 -8.41 16.03 -8.90
N GLU A 248 -7.73 17.06 -9.43
CA GLU A 248 -6.29 17.05 -9.62
C GLU A 248 -5.66 18.33 -9.11
N PHE A 249 -4.50 18.21 -8.48
CA PHE A 249 -3.67 19.33 -8.06
C PHE A 249 -2.26 19.16 -8.65
N GLY A 250 -1.96 19.91 -9.73
CA GLY A 250 -0.80 19.69 -10.59
C GLY A 250 0.56 19.90 -9.93
N PHE A 251 0.65 20.77 -8.91
CA PHE A 251 1.88 21.01 -8.13
C PHE A 251 1.61 20.83 -6.66
N ALA A 252 1.15 19.65 -6.30
CA ALA A 252 0.87 19.31 -4.91
C ALA A 252 2.13 19.41 -4.04
N HIS A 253 3.27 19.03 -4.59
CA HIS A 253 4.58 19.11 -3.96
C HIS A 253 5.62 19.68 -4.92
N SER A 254 6.78 20.10 -4.41
CA SER A 254 7.91 20.54 -5.24
C SER A 254 8.83 19.41 -5.69
N SER A 255 8.51 18.17 -5.34
CA SER A 255 9.18 16.94 -5.75
C SER A 255 8.20 15.78 -5.80
N ALA A 256 8.67 14.59 -6.17
CA ALA A 256 7.85 13.38 -6.27
C ALA A 256 7.05 13.10 -4.99
N VAL A 257 5.76 12.82 -5.14
CA VAL A 257 4.89 12.35 -4.06
C VAL A 257 5.25 10.89 -3.76
N ARG A 258 5.58 10.59 -2.49
CA ARG A 258 6.08 9.26 -2.10
C ARG A 258 5.07 8.43 -1.33
N SER A 259 4.20 9.06 -0.58
CA SER A 259 3.14 8.35 0.12
C SER A 259 1.89 9.19 0.20
N VAL A 260 0.76 8.50 0.16
CA VAL A 260 -0.58 9.06 0.27
C VAL A 260 -1.37 8.19 1.23
N TRP A 261 -2.13 8.84 2.10
CA TRP A 261 -3.16 8.22 2.91
C TRP A 261 -4.47 8.99 2.75
N SER A 262 -5.60 8.27 2.78
CA SER A 262 -6.93 8.89 2.75
C SER A 262 -7.94 8.09 3.57
N ASP A 263 -8.87 8.80 4.21
CA ASP A 263 -10.07 8.22 4.86
C ASP A 263 -11.35 8.42 4.05
N GLY A 264 -11.23 8.98 2.85
CA GLY A 264 -12.35 9.29 1.96
C GLY A 264 -12.86 10.73 2.06
N ALA A 265 -12.48 11.46 3.10
CA ALA A 265 -12.77 12.88 3.27
C ALA A 265 -11.49 13.73 3.31
N ARG A 266 -10.42 13.17 3.85
CA ARG A 266 -9.12 13.83 4.04
C ARG A 266 -8.02 13.03 3.36
N ILE A 267 -6.97 13.75 2.96
CA ILE A 267 -5.76 13.16 2.42
C ILE A 267 -4.55 13.71 3.19
N ILE A 268 -3.58 12.85 3.44
CA ILE A 268 -2.26 13.24 3.89
C ILE A 268 -1.26 12.76 2.85
N THR A 269 -0.37 13.65 2.43
CA THR A 269 0.69 13.34 1.46
C THR A 269 2.06 13.64 2.02
N THR A 270 3.06 12.87 1.62
CA THR A 270 4.47 13.22 1.83
C THR A 270 5.27 13.10 0.54
N SER A 271 6.36 13.83 0.48
CA SER A 271 7.19 13.94 -0.72
C SER A 271 8.67 14.03 -0.33
N VAL A 272 9.53 13.78 -1.32
CA VAL A 272 10.98 14.00 -1.23
C VAL A 272 11.32 15.46 -0.87
N ASP A 273 10.38 16.40 -1.04
CA ASP A 273 10.53 17.81 -0.63
C ASP A 273 10.51 18.02 0.89
N GLN A 274 10.45 16.92 1.67
CA GLN A 274 10.41 16.92 3.13
C GLN A 274 9.18 17.65 3.71
N ARG A 275 8.07 17.67 2.96
CA ARG A 275 6.81 18.25 3.44
C ARG A 275 5.75 17.16 3.58
N VAL A 276 4.97 17.30 4.63
CA VAL A 276 3.70 16.63 4.84
C VAL A 276 2.61 17.64 4.61
N LYS A 277 1.66 17.35 3.73
CA LYS A 277 0.55 18.22 3.40
C LYS A 277 -0.77 17.55 3.69
N PHE A 278 -1.74 18.38 4.09
CA PHE A 278 -3.09 17.98 4.46
C PHE A 278 -4.07 18.58 3.47
N TRP A 279 -5.00 17.76 3.02
CA TRP A 279 -6.00 18.13 2.02
C TRP A 279 -7.36 17.63 2.45
N ASP A 280 -8.40 18.40 2.12
CA ASP A 280 -9.78 17.94 2.15
C ASP A 280 -10.22 17.55 0.75
N ILE A 281 -11.06 16.52 0.67
CA ILE A 281 -11.81 16.17 -0.53
C ILE A 281 -13.16 16.86 -0.39
N VAL A 282 -13.41 17.86 -1.24
CA VAL A 282 -14.72 18.48 -1.37
C VAL A 282 -15.48 17.69 -2.41
N ALA A 283 -16.57 17.04 -1.98
CA ALA A 283 -17.39 16.22 -2.84
C ALA A 283 -18.88 16.50 -2.52
N ASN A 284 -19.53 17.27 -3.38
CA ASN A 284 -20.96 17.54 -3.35
C ASN A 284 -21.52 17.47 -4.79
N ASP A 285 -22.78 17.81 -4.99
CA ASP A 285 -23.42 17.71 -6.30
C ASP A 285 -22.79 18.65 -7.35
N ASP A 286 -22.27 19.79 -6.91
CA ASP A 286 -21.76 20.85 -7.78
C ASP A 286 -20.22 20.81 -7.92
N GLU A 287 -19.50 20.23 -6.95
CA GLU A 287 -18.05 20.33 -6.86
C GLU A 287 -17.39 19.00 -6.46
N PHE A 288 -16.28 18.66 -7.15
CA PHE A 288 -15.35 17.62 -6.74
C PHE A 288 -13.93 18.18 -6.86
N ALA A 289 -13.33 18.51 -5.70
CA ALA A 289 -12.08 19.25 -5.66
C ALA A 289 -11.17 18.80 -4.50
N LEU A 290 -9.88 19.09 -4.65
CA LEU A 290 -8.87 18.95 -3.60
C LEU A 290 -8.53 20.33 -3.04
N VAL A 291 -8.66 20.49 -1.73
CA VAL A 291 -8.36 21.76 -1.05
C VAL A 291 -7.21 21.54 -0.06
N GLN A 292 -6.07 22.18 -0.33
CA GLN A 292 -4.94 22.14 0.61
C GLN A 292 -5.28 22.95 1.88
N ARG A 293 -5.17 22.33 3.05
CA ARG A 293 -5.44 22.95 4.36
C ARG A 293 -4.19 23.41 5.06
N ALA A 294 -3.19 22.53 5.12
CA ALA A 294 -1.98 22.80 5.85
C ALA A 294 -0.77 22.10 5.21
N GLY A 295 0.41 22.44 5.68
CA GLY A 295 1.64 21.74 5.35
C GLY A 295 2.67 21.96 6.45
N VAL A 296 3.38 20.90 6.82
CA VAL A 296 4.45 20.93 7.81
C VAL A 296 5.72 20.35 7.19
N VAL A 297 6.87 20.76 7.71
CA VAL A 297 8.16 20.17 7.34
C VAL A 297 8.42 18.98 8.26
N THR A 298 8.77 17.83 7.69
CA THR A 298 9.24 16.68 8.46
C THR A 298 10.75 16.69 8.59
N GLN A 299 11.25 16.29 9.75
CA GLN A 299 12.69 16.10 9.99
C GLN A 299 13.18 14.73 9.53
N ALA A 300 12.28 13.80 9.15
CA ALA A 300 12.65 12.52 8.57
C ALA A 300 13.25 12.74 7.17
N PRO A 301 14.55 12.49 6.94
CA PRO A 301 15.14 12.66 5.63
C PRO A 301 14.57 11.62 4.66
N GLU A 302 14.39 12.01 3.39
CA GLU A 302 13.86 11.15 2.33
C GLU A 302 12.57 10.44 2.77
N PRO A 303 11.48 11.18 3.05
CA PRO A 303 10.25 10.56 3.51
C PRO A 303 9.64 9.69 2.41
N GLU A 304 9.35 8.43 2.76
CA GLU A 304 8.90 7.40 1.82
C GLU A 304 7.52 6.82 2.18
N ALA A 305 7.09 6.95 3.45
CA ALA A 305 5.86 6.32 3.90
C ALA A 305 5.15 7.14 4.98
N ILE A 306 3.82 7.09 4.93
CA ILE A 306 2.91 7.55 5.99
C ILE A 306 2.13 6.35 6.49
N ASP A 307 1.93 6.26 7.80
CA ASP A 307 0.99 5.31 8.39
C ASP A 307 0.25 5.95 9.57
N ILE A 308 -1.04 5.61 9.69
CA ILE A 308 -1.90 6.17 10.72
C ILE A 308 -1.85 5.31 11.97
N LEU A 309 -1.57 5.95 13.08
CA LEU A 309 -1.63 5.35 14.40
C LEU A 309 -3.04 5.59 14.94
N LYS A 310 -3.88 4.55 14.94
CA LYS A 310 -5.24 4.68 15.48
C LYS A 310 -5.16 4.90 16.99
N SER A 311 -5.52 6.10 17.46
CA SER A 311 -5.77 6.36 18.87
C SER A 311 -7.14 5.83 19.28
N THR A 312 -7.20 5.14 20.40
CA THR A 312 -8.47 4.65 20.99
C THR A 312 -9.13 5.71 21.88
N ASN A 313 -8.43 6.79 22.24
CA ASN A 313 -8.82 7.68 23.33
C ASN A 313 -9.25 9.08 22.92
N ASP A 314 -9.05 9.48 21.65
CA ASP A 314 -9.44 10.83 21.20
C ASP A 314 -9.97 10.75 19.76
N ALA A 315 -11.29 10.84 19.62
CA ALA A 315 -11.98 10.78 18.33
C ALA A 315 -11.63 11.97 17.42
N ASP A 316 -11.05 13.03 17.98
CA ASP A 316 -10.79 14.30 17.28
C ASP A 316 -9.33 14.51 16.87
N ALA A 317 -8.40 13.66 17.33
CA ALA A 317 -7.00 13.75 16.97
C ALA A 317 -6.56 12.62 16.03
N LEU A 318 -5.89 13.00 14.95
CA LEU A 318 -5.25 12.07 14.03
C LEU A 318 -3.76 11.99 14.37
N THR A 319 -3.31 10.84 14.85
CA THR A 319 -1.88 10.58 15.05
C THR A 319 -1.36 9.72 13.90
N PHE A 320 -0.25 10.13 13.30
CA PHE A 320 0.37 9.42 12.18
C PHE A 320 1.89 9.47 12.26
N ALA A 321 2.54 8.52 11.62
CA ALA A 321 3.98 8.45 11.49
C ALA A 321 4.40 8.72 10.04
N VAL A 322 5.48 9.48 9.90
CA VAL A 322 6.19 9.67 8.63
C VAL A 322 7.53 8.97 8.75
N ALA A 323 7.86 8.12 7.81
CA ALA A 323 9.08 7.33 7.80
C ALA A 323 9.89 7.55 6.52
N GLY A 324 11.21 7.62 6.68
CA GLY A 324 12.21 7.73 5.64
C GLY A 324 13.52 7.14 6.13
N ARG A 325 14.62 7.87 6.11
CA ARG A 325 15.87 7.50 6.82
C ARG A 325 15.80 7.76 8.32
N GLY A 326 14.67 7.64 8.90
CA GLY A 326 14.26 7.85 10.27
C GLY A 326 12.74 7.86 10.29
N PHE A 327 12.16 8.30 11.40
CA PHE A 327 10.72 8.49 11.47
C PHE A 327 10.37 9.63 12.41
N GLU A 328 9.21 10.21 12.21
CA GLU A 328 8.64 11.26 13.04
C GLU A 328 7.15 10.99 13.26
N ILE A 329 6.65 11.26 14.45
CA ILE A 329 5.24 11.08 14.80
C ILE A 329 4.60 12.45 14.92
N PHE A 330 3.47 12.63 14.27
CA PHE A 330 2.67 13.84 14.28
C PHE A 330 1.32 13.58 14.94
N THR A 331 0.79 14.59 15.59
CA THR A 331 -0.61 14.62 16.03
C THR A 331 -1.23 15.88 15.44
N ALA A 332 -2.30 15.71 14.68
CA ALA A 332 -3.09 16.79 14.13
C ALA A 332 -4.47 16.79 14.80
N SER A 333 -4.88 17.93 15.35
CA SER A 333 -6.28 18.15 15.75
C SER A 333 -7.16 18.30 14.49
N ARG A 334 -8.39 17.86 14.59
CA ARG A 334 -9.40 18.05 13.55
C ARG A 334 -9.74 19.52 13.34
#